data_72fa074aa968f92430f59b41171dfd06
#
_entry.id   72fa074aa968f92430f59b41171dfd06
#
_cell.length_a   1.000
_cell.length_b   1.000
_cell.length_c   1.000
_cell.angle_alpha   90.00
_cell.angle_beta   90.00
_cell.angle_gamma   90.00
#
_symmetry.space_group_name_H-M   'P 1'
#
loop_
_entity.id
_entity.type
_entity.pdbx_description
1 polymer ?
#
loop_
_entity_poly.entity_id
_entity_poly.type
_entity_poly.pdbx_seq_one_letter_code
_entity_poly.pdbx_strand_id
1 'polypeptide(L)'
;GYNIILVENPAEAAIRGLSKYITTIEDNKYNLALDFGQSFIKRSIISVDKSGINEVHTLEKIKSKYVTWEFNTKLEEEVEAKKEDQYIVDCITNTIQFCMENNYELGKEIVISIANYVENGKLKNRGGYGKLRLIADNYEEHLKEVLYKKLGTEYKITMVHDGTAMAAAFSEYPNSVCISLGTAFGVGFPIDK
;
A
#
# COMPACT_ATOMS: atom_id res chain seq x y z
N GLY A 1 31.75 8.67 -9.25
CA GLY A 1 30.86 7.93 -10.16
C GLY A 1 29.61 7.48 -9.42
N TYR A 2 28.56 7.12 -10.15
CA TYR A 2 27.34 6.56 -9.58
C TYR A 2 27.39 5.03 -9.71
N ASN A 3 26.94 4.32 -8.69
CA ASN A 3 26.72 2.88 -8.76
C ASN A 3 25.26 2.63 -9.10
N ILE A 4 25.01 1.81 -10.12
CA ILE A 4 23.67 1.40 -10.49
C ILE A 4 23.45 -0.05 -10.02
N ILE A 5 22.41 -0.27 -9.23
CA ILE A 5 21.99 -1.59 -8.78
C ILE A 5 20.66 -1.89 -9.47
N LEU A 6 20.62 -2.96 -10.24
CA LEU A 6 19.39 -3.43 -10.87
C LEU A 6 18.65 -4.35 -9.89
N VAL A 7 17.39 -4.03 -9.62
CA VAL A 7 16.53 -4.85 -8.75
C VAL A 7 15.88 -5.95 -9.58
N GLU A 8 16.27 -7.21 -9.33
CA GLU A 8 15.78 -8.37 -10.06
C GLU A 8 14.29 -8.65 -9.82
N ASN A 9 13.80 -8.43 -8.60
CA ASN A 9 12.39 -8.64 -8.23
C ASN A 9 11.77 -7.40 -7.58
N PRO A 10 11.23 -6.46 -8.38
CA PRO A 10 10.64 -5.22 -7.86
C PRO A 10 9.43 -5.45 -6.92
N ALA A 11 8.66 -6.52 -7.14
CA ALA A 11 7.52 -6.83 -6.29
C ALA A 11 7.97 -7.23 -4.88
N GLU A 12 9.03 -8.00 -4.77
CA GLU A 12 9.63 -8.35 -3.48
C GLU A 12 10.23 -7.13 -2.78
N ALA A 13 10.86 -6.22 -3.52
CA ALA A 13 11.38 -4.97 -2.98
C ALA A 13 10.26 -4.12 -2.36
N ALA A 14 9.10 -4.00 -3.02
CA ALA A 14 7.95 -3.27 -2.48
C ALA A 14 7.46 -3.90 -1.16
N ILE A 15 7.34 -5.22 -1.07
CA ILE A 15 6.93 -5.92 0.15
C ILE A 15 7.97 -5.75 1.26
N ARG A 16 9.26 -5.90 0.97
CA ARG A 16 10.33 -5.64 1.94
C ARG A 16 10.30 -4.20 2.45
N GLY A 17 10.05 -3.26 1.56
CA GLY A 17 9.91 -1.86 1.96
C GLY A 17 8.69 -1.62 2.85
N LEU A 18 7.53 -2.17 2.50
CA LEU A 18 6.32 -2.07 3.31
C LEU A 18 6.49 -2.69 4.70
N SER A 19 7.23 -3.78 4.82
CA SER A 19 7.49 -4.42 6.13
C SER A 19 8.20 -3.48 7.12
N LYS A 20 8.97 -2.50 6.64
CA LYS A 20 9.66 -1.50 7.49
C LYS A 20 8.70 -0.55 8.20
N TYR A 21 7.46 -0.47 7.76
CA TYR A 21 6.40 0.36 8.38
C TYR A 21 5.56 -0.41 9.40
N ILE A 22 5.77 -1.72 9.55
CA ILE A 22 5.17 -2.50 10.64
C ILE A 22 5.95 -2.20 11.91
N THR A 23 5.28 -1.70 12.93
CA THR A 23 5.91 -1.23 14.17
C THR A 23 5.64 -2.13 15.36
N THR A 24 4.59 -2.95 15.28
CA THR A 24 4.24 -3.91 16.33
C THR A 24 4.59 -5.32 15.88
N ILE A 25 5.52 -5.93 16.59
CA ILE A 25 5.89 -7.33 16.36
C ILE A 25 5.01 -8.18 17.29
N GLU A 26 4.20 -9.03 16.68
CA GLU A 26 3.34 -9.99 17.38
C GLU A 26 3.75 -11.41 16.93
N ASP A 27 4.15 -12.23 17.90
CA ASP A 27 4.56 -13.60 17.61
C ASP A 27 3.43 -14.41 16.96
N ASN A 28 3.76 -15.15 15.92
CA ASN A 28 2.84 -15.99 15.14
C ASN A 28 1.67 -15.25 14.49
N LYS A 29 1.74 -13.93 14.34
CA LYS A 29 0.74 -13.16 13.63
C LYS A 29 1.23 -12.60 12.32
N TYR A 30 0.29 -12.41 11.42
CA TYR A 30 0.51 -11.89 10.08
C TYR A 30 -0.10 -10.50 9.95
N ASN A 31 0.55 -9.65 9.18
CA ASN A 31 0.06 -8.34 8.81
C ASN A 31 -0.23 -8.30 7.30
N LEU A 32 -1.08 -7.40 6.85
CA LEU A 32 -1.36 -7.24 5.44
C LEU A 32 -0.39 -6.21 4.83
N ALA A 33 0.20 -6.58 3.70
CA ALA A 33 0.96 -5.68 2.86
C ALA A 33 0.29 -5.61 1.48
N LEU A 34 -0.22 -4.44 1.12
CA LEU A 34 -1.02 -4.22 -0.08
C LEU A 34 -0.36 -3.16 -0.97
N ASP A 35 -0.21 -3.45 -2.25
CA ASP A 35 0.34 -2.52 -3.23
C ASP A 35 -0.73 -2.17 -4.28
N PHE A 36 -1.30 -0.97 -4.16
CA PHE A 36 -2.31 -0.42 -5.05
C PHE A 36 -1.64 0.27 -6.24
N GLY A 37 -1.29 -0.52 -7.25
CA GLY A 37 -0.71 -0.04 -8.50
C GLY A 37 -1.75 0.39 -9.52
N GLN A 38 -1.33 1.03 -10.61
CA GLN A 38 -2.22 1.49 -11.69
C GLN A 38 -2.91 0.34 -12.44
N SER A 39 -2.24 -0.79 -12.60
CA SER A 39 -2.77 -1.94 -13.37
C SER A 39 -3.29 -3.06 -12.49
N PHE A 40 -2.63 -3.31 -11.38
CA PHE A 40 -2.95 -4.41 -10.47
C PHE A 40 -2.76 -4.00 -9.01
N ILE A 41 -3.59 -4.57 -8.16
CA ILE A 41 -3.42 -4.58 -6.72
C ILE A 41 -2.73 -5.89 -6.36
N LYS A 42 -1.56 -5.80 -5.74
CA LYS A 42 -0.82 -6.94 -5.21
C LYS A 42 -1.09 -7.04 -3.72
N ARG A 43 -1.23 -8.28 -3.24
CA ARG A 43 -1.61 -8.54 -1.85
C ARG A 43 -0.68 -9.59 -1.28
N SER A 44 -0.15 -9.33 -0.09
CA SER A 44 0.68 -10.27 0.64
C SER A 44 0.30 -10.29 2.11
N ILE A 45 0.44 -11.46 2.70
CA ILE A 45 0.29 -11.70 4.12
C ILE A 45 1.70 -11.94 4.64
N ILE A 46 2.17 -11.12 5.58
CA ILE A 46 3.56 -11.14 6.02
C ILE A 46 3.65 -11.24 7.54
N SER A 47 4.55 -12.07 8.03
CA SER A 47 5.00 -12.04 9.42
C SER A 47 6.36 -11.37 9.51
N VAL A 48 6.58 -10.63 10.59
CA VAL A 48 7.83 -9.92 10.86
C VAL A 48 8.32 -10.24 12.26
N ASP A 49 9.64 -10.30 12.39
CA ASP A 49 10.33 -10.40 13.67
C ASP A 49 11.38 -9.29 13.80
N LYS A 50 12.23 -9.35 14.83
CA LYS A 50 13.28 -8.36 15.07
C LYS A 50 14.33 -8.30 13.96
N SER A 51 14.46 -9.33 13.15
CA SER A 51 15.41 -9.40 12.02
C SER A 51 14.82 -8.90 10.70
N GLY A 52 13.49 -8.74 10.63
CA GLY A 52 12.75 -8.31 9.46
C GLY A 52 11.62 -9.26 9.07
N ILE A 53 11.43 -9.48 7.77
CA ILE A 53 10.41 -10.42 7.29
C ILE A 53 10.83 -11.85 7.64
N ASN A 54 9.94 -12.57 8.33
CA ASN A 54 10.08 -13.99 8.62
C ASN A 54 9.41 -14.86 7.56
N GLU A 55 8.19 -14.49 7.15
CA GLU A 55 7.39 -15.26 6.19
C GLU A 55 6.56 -14.34 5.30
N VAL A 56 6.40 -14.73 4.03
CA VAL A 56 5.57 -14.02 3.05
C VAL A 56 4.68 -15.00 2.31
N HIS A 57 3.37 -14.76 2.34
CA HIS A 57 2.40 -15.45 1.50
C HIS A 57 1.83 -14.46 0.48
N THR A 58 2.24 -14.60 -0.77
CA THR A 58 1.72 -13.77 -1.87
C THR A 58 0.40 -14.33 -2.36
N LEU A 59 -0.63 -13.49 -2.39
CA LEU A 59 -1.95 -13.83 -2.92
C LEU A 59 -2.04 -13.48 -4.40
N GLU A 60 -3.03 -14.05 -5.07
CA GLU A 60 -3.32 -13.68 -6.46
C GLU A 60 -3.57 -12.17 -6.56
N LYS A 61 -2.89 -11.53 -7.52
CA LYS A 61 -3.10 -10.11 -7.82
C LYS A 61 -4.47 -9.90 -8.45
N ILE A 62 -5.13 -8.80 -8.12
CA ILE A 62 -6.40 -8.39 -8.71
C ILE A 62 -6.22 -7.17 -9.60
N LYS A 63 -7.05 -7.03 -10.62
CA LYS A 63 -6.97 -5.89 -11.54
C LYS A 63 -7.41 -4.62 -10.81
N SER A 64 -6.63 -3.54 -10.95
CA SER A 64 -7.05 -2.21 -10.49
C SER A 64 -8.25 -1.71 -11.29
N LYS A 65 -9.17 -1.02 -10.62
CA LYS A 65 -10.37 -0.44 -11.21
C LYS A 65 -10.51 1.01 -10.74
N TYR A 66 -11.21 1.80 -11.54
CA TYR A 66 -11.55 3.19 -11.20
C TYR A 66 -10.31 4.10 -11.02
N VAL A 67 -9.21 3.80 -11.71
CA VAL A 67 -7.95 4.56 -11.66
C VAL A 67 -7.81 5.52 -12.84
N THR A 68 -8.93 6.04 -13.33
CA THR A 68 -8.98 7.01 -14.44
C THR A 68 -8.32 8.34 -14.05
N TRP A 69 -7.59 8.93 -14.98
CA TRP A 69 -6.87 10.19 -14.78
C TRP A 69 -7.60 11.41 -15.29
N GLU A 70 -8.48 11.24 -16.28
CA GLU A 70 -9.17 12.33 -16.98
C GLU A 70 -10.66 12.22 -16.77
N PHE A 71 -11.30 13.35 -16.49
CA PHE A 71 -12.73 13.48 -16.29
C PHE A 71 -13.24 14.70 -17.07
N ASN A 72 -14.43 14.60 -17.67
CA ASN A 72 -15.07 15.73 -18.35
C ASN A 72 -15.67 16.70 -17.35
N THR A 73 -16.12 16.20 -16.21
CA THR A 73 -16.78 17.01 -15.17
C THR A 73 -16.28 16.62 -13.77
N LYS A 74 -16.41 17.57 -12.84
CA LYS A 74 -16.13 17.31 -11.42
C LYS A 74 -17.06 16.23 -10.85
N LEU A 75 -18.30 16.17 -11.32
CA LEU A 75 -19.25 15.16 -10.86
C LEU A 75 -18.81 13.75 -11.27
N GLU A 76 -18.28 13.57 -12.47
CA GLU A 76 -17.72 12.29 -12.90
C GLU A 76 -16.54 11.85 -12.01
N GLU A 77 -15.63 12.77 -11.67
CA GLU A 77 -14.53 12.52 -10.75
C GLU A 77 -15.02 12.08 -9.36
N GLU A 78 -16.03 12.78 -8.81
CA GLU A 78 -16.63 12.47 -7.50
C GLU A 78 -17.33 11.11 -7.48
N VAL A 79 -18.06 10.77 -8.55
CA VAL A 79 -18.74 9.47 -8.68
C VAL A 79 -17.73 8.34 -8.76
N GLU A 80 -16.66 8.52 -9.54
CA GLU A 80 -15.63 7.50 -9.66
C GLU A 80 -14.80 7.37 -8.36
N ALA A 81 -14.51 8.47 -7.66
CA ALA A 81 -13.85 8.43 -6.37
C ALA A 81 -14.61 7.55 -5.35
N LYS A 82 -15.94 7.63 -5.32
CA LYS A 82 -16.77 6.77 -4.46
C LYS A 82 -16.68 5.29 -4.84
N LYS A 83 -16.66 4.99 -6.14
CA LYS A 83 -16.49 3.60 -6.62
C LYS A 83 -15.10 3.05 -6.30
N GLU A 84 -14.07 3.87 -6.44
CA GLU A 84 -12.70 3.50 -6.12
C GLU A 84 -12.52 3.25 -4.62
N ASP A 85 -13.06 4.14 -3.78
CA ASP A 85 -13.06 3.97 -2.32
C ASP A 85 -13.72 2.65 -1.91
N GLN A 86 -14.94 2.39 -2.41
CA GLN A 86 -15.63 1.13 -2.14
C GLN A 86 -14.82 -0.08 -2.61
N TYR A 87 -14.18 0.02 -3.77
CA TYR A 87 -13.37 -1.07 -4.32
C TYR A 87 -12.12 -1.36 -3.46
N ILE A 88 -11.46 -0.32 -2.95
CA ILE A 88 -10.32 -0.44 -2.04
C ILE A 88 -10.76 -1.09 -0.72
N VAL A 89 -11.85 -0.57 -0.13
CA VAL A 89 -12.40 -1.12 1.12
C VAL A 89 -12.78 -2.58 0.96
N ASP A 90 -13.43 -2.95 -0.14
CA ASP A 90 -13.81 -4.34 -0.43
C ASP A 90 -12.57 -5.22 -0.67
N CYS A 91 -11.55 -4.71 -1.33
CA CYS A 91 -10.28 -5.42 -1.49
C CYS A 91 -9.65 -5.76 -0.15
N ILE A 92 -9.59 -4.80 0.78
CA ILE A 92 -9.02 -5.00 2.12
C ILE A 92 -9.87 -5.98 2.92
N THR A 93 -11.19 -5.77 2.98
CA THR A 93 -12.10 -6.62 3.76
C THR A 93 -12.13 -8.06 3.26
N ASN A 94 -12.17 -8.28 1.93
CA ASN A 94 -12.11 -9.61 1.34
C ASN A 94 -10.76 -10.29 1.60
N THR A 95 -9.67 -9.54 1.66
CA THR A 95 -8.36 -10.10 2.00
C THR A 95 -8.31 -10.52 3.46
N ILE A 96 -8.88 -9.73 4.37
CA ILE A 96 -9.01 -10.10 5.80
C ILE A 96 -9.87 -11.35 5.95
N GLN A 97 -11.01 -11.41 5.26
CA GLN A 97 -11.89 -12.59 5.30
C GLN A 97 -11.17 -13.84 4.78
N PHE A 98 -10.45 -13.73 3.66
CA PHE A 98 -9.61 -14.82 3.15
C PHE A 98 -8.61 -15.32 4.20
N CYS A 99 -7.96 -14.42 4.94
CA CYS A 99 -7.03 -14.80 6.00
C CYS A 99 -7.72 -15.59 7.11
N MET A 100 -8.91 -15.13 7.53
CA MET A 100 -9.69 -15.81 8.58
C MET A 100 -10.14 -17.23 8.13
N GLU A 101 -10.61 -17.36 6.89
CA GLU A 101 -11.04 -18.62 6.30
C GLU A 101 -9.89 -19.63 6.11
N ASN A 102 -8.65 -19.14 5.97
CA ASN A 102 -7.46 -19.96 5.78
C ASN A 102 -6.60 -20.07 7.06
N ASN A 103 -7.16 -19.72 8.21
CA ASN A 103 -6.51 -19.82 9.53
C ASN A 103 -5.22 -19.01 9.69
N TYR A 104 -5.08 -17.89 8.97
CA TYR A 104 -4.04 -16.91 9.24
C TYR A 104 -4.47 -16.04 10.43
N GLU A 105 -3.72 -16.10 11.52
CA GLU A 105 -3.94 -15.18 12.63
C GLU A 105 -3.41 -13.79 12.29
N LEU A 106 -4.33 -12.84 12.10
CA LEU A 106 -3.97 -11.47 11.75
C LEU A 106 -3.60 -10.64 12.98
N GLY A 107 -2.49 -9.90 12.86
CA GLY A 107 -2.16 -8.77 13.70
C GLY A 107 -3.05 -7.56 13.38
N LYS A 108 -2.68 -6.41 13.93
CA LYS A 108 -3.47 -5.18 13.84
C LYS A 108 -2.93 -4.16 12.84
N GLU A 109 -1.89 -4.49 12.08
CA GLU A 109 -1.29 -3.54 11.14
C GLU A 109 -1.58 -3.92 9.69
N ILE A 110 -1.96 -2.92 8.90
CA ILE A 110 -2.13 -2.99 7.45
C ILE A 110 -1.23 -1.92 6.85
N VAL A 111 -0.26 -2.33 6.04
CA VAL A 111 0.65 -1.43 5.35
C VAL A 111 0.31 -1.39 3.86
N ILE A 112 0.20 -0.19 3.33
CA ILE A 112 -0.30 0.05 1.98
C ILE A 112 0.70 0.90 1.21
N SER A 113 1.14 0.44 0.05
CA SER A 113 1.69 1.31 -0.98
C SER A 113 0.62 1.67 -2.00
N ILE A 114 0.65 2.89 -2.49
CA ILE A 114 -0.33 3.38 -3.45
C ILE A 114 0.36 4.23 -4.53
N ALA A 115 -0.09 4.08 -5.78
CA ALA A 115 0.45 4.82 -6.92
C ALA A 115 -0.01 6.29 -6.91
N ASN A 116 0.31 6.99 -5.82
CA ASN A 116 0.08 8.42 -5.60
C ASN A 116 1.00 8.92 -4.48
N TYR A 117 1.36 10.19 -4.52
CA TYR A 117 2.12 10.80 -3.43
C TYR A 117 1.26 10.92 -2.18
N VAL A 118 1.81 10.43 -1.07
CA VAL A 118 1.17 10.41 0.24
C VAL A 118 2.01 11.20 1.23
N GLU A 119 1.37 12.06 2.00
CA GLU A 119 1.98 12.78 3.10
C GLU A 119 1.03 12.80 4.30
N ASN A 120 1.44 12.16 5.39
CA ASN A 120 0.65 12.04 6.62
C ASN A 120 -0.79 11.53 6.36
N GLY A 121 -0.92 10.46 5.57
CA GLY A 121 -2.20 9.86 5.22
C GLY A 121 -3.02 10.59 4.16
N LYS A 122 -2.50 11.72 3.63
CA LYS A 122 -3.18 12.55 2.63
C LYS A 122 -2.63 12.30 1.24
N LEU A 123 -3.53 12.16 0.28
CA LEU A 123 -3.17 12.02 -1.14
C LEU A 123 -2.97 13.40 -1.77
N LYS A 124 -1.89 13.56 -2.52
CA LYS A 124 -1.44 14.88 -3.00
C LYS A 124 -1.86 15.20 -4.43
N ASN A 125 -1.83 14.23 -5.33
CA ASN A 125 -2.07 14.46 -6.75
C ASN A 125 -3.53 14.22 -7.12
N ARG A 126 -3.94 14.81 -8.26
CA ARG A 126 -5.23 14.55 -8.89
C ARG A 126 -5.14 13.33 -9.80
N GLY A 127 -6.30 12.74 -10.12
CA GLY A 127 -6.40 11.60 -11.02
C GLY A 127 -5.88 10.29 -10.43
N GLY A 128 -6.10 9.17 -11.09
CA GLY A 128 -5.80 7.88 -10.54
C GLY A 128 -6.33 7.76 -9.10
N TYR A 129 -5.51 7.30 -8.18
CA TYR A 129 -5.86 7.25 -6.75
C TYR A 129 -5.98 8.65 -6.08
N GLY A 130 -5.47 9.70 -6.70
CA GLY A 130 -5.51 11.05 -6.13
C GLY A 130 -6.93 11.62 -5.95
N LYS A 131 -7.93 11.12 -6.69
CA LYS A 131 -9.33 11.52 -6.51
C LYS A 131 -9.95 11.07 -5.18
N LEU A 132 -9.34 10.09 -4.49
CA LEU A 132 -9.76 9.68 -3.14
C LEU A 132 -9.68 10.82 -2.10
N ARG A 133 -8.91 11.90 -2.37
CA ARG A 133 -8.96 13.15 -1.59
C ARG A 133 -10.35 13.78 -1.55
N LEU A 134 -11.23 13.46 -2.52
CA LEU A 134 -12.62 13.91 -2.54
C LEU A 134 -13.51 13.13 -1.57
N ILE A 135 -13.06 11.97 -1.10
CA ILE A 135 -13.72 11.17 -0.08
C ILE A 135 -13.35 11.67 1.31
N ALA A 136 -12.06 11.87 1.56
CA ALA A 136 -11.55 12.36 2.83
C ALA A 136 -10.22 13.10 2.64
N ASP A 137 -9.98 14.15 3.42
CA ASP A 137 -8.70 14.89 3.44
C ASP A 137 -7.55 13.98 3.91
N ASN A 138 -7.81 13.18 4.95
CA ASN A 138 -6.90 12.12 5.38
C ASN A 138 -7.52 10.75 5.06
N TYR A 139 -7.05 10.15 3.97
CA TYR A 139 -7.60 8.89 3.49
C TYR A 139 -7.18 7.69 4.35
N GLU A 140 -6.04 7.76 5.00
CA GLU A 140 -5.58 6.75 5.95
C GLU A 140 -6.52 6.65 7.16
N GLU A 141 -6.90 7.78 7.75
CA GLU A 141 -7.87 7.81 8.86
C GLU A 141 -9.28 7.36 8.39
N HIS A 142 -9.69 7.77 7.20
CA HIS A 142 -10.95 7.30 6.60
C HIS A 142 -11.01 5.77 6.52
N LEU A 143 -9.96 5.14 6.00
CA LEU A 143 -9.88 3.68 5.93
C LEU A 143 -9.97 3.02 7.32
N LYS A 144 -9.30 3.56 8.33
CA LYS A 144 -9.39 3.07 9.72
C LYS A 144 -10.83 3.06 10.21
N GLU A 145 -11.53 4.18 10.03
CA GLU A 145 -12.92 4.33 10.47
C GLU A 145 -13.87 3.39 9.74
N VAL A 146 -13.74 3.29 8.42
CA VAL A 146 -14.61 2.44 7.59
C VAL A 146 -14.38 0.97 7.92
N LEU A 147 -13.14 0.54 8.06
CA LEU A 147 -12.83 -0.85 8.42
C LEU A 147 -13.31 -1.18 9.84
N TYR A 148 -13.15 -0.26 10.79
CA TYR A 148 -13.70 -0.44 12.13
C TYR A 148 -15.22 -0.61 12.12
N LYS A 149 -15.95 0.22 11.37
CA LYS A 149 -17.41 0.13 11.22
C LYS A 149 -17.85 -1.20 10.58
N LYS A 150 -17.08 -1.71 9.61
CA LYS A 150 -17.41 -2.97 8.90
C LYS A 150 -17.04 -4.22 9.69
N LEU A 151 -15.92 -4.22 10.39
CA LEU A 151 -15.30 -5.43 10.96
C LEU A 151 -15.33 -5.47 12.49
N GLY A 152 -15.64 -4.35 13.16
CA GLY A 152 -15.57 -4.24 14.61
C GLY A 152 -14.16 -4.36 15.19
N THR A 153 -13.14 -4.28 14.35
CA THR A 153 -11.73 -4.43 14.71
C THR A 153 -10.98 -3.16 14.35
N GLU A 154 -10.23 -2.63 15.29
CA GLU A 154 -9.35 -1.50 15.05
C GLU A 154 -8.04 -1.97 14.42
N TYR A 155 -7.73 -1.41 13.25
CA TYR A 155 -6.48 -1.63 12.54
C TYR A 155 -5.66 -0.36 12.50
N LYS A 156 -4.35 -0.51 12.72
CA LYS A 156 -3.40 0.54 12.38
C LYS A 156 -3.10 0.45 10.89
N ILE A 157 -3.40 1.50 10.17
CA ILE A 157 -3.13 1.60 8.73
C ILE A 157 -1.98 2.58 8.54
N THR A 158 -1.02 2.19 7.71
CA THR A 158 0.05 3.08 7.25
C THR A 158 0.04 3.06 5.73
N MET A 159 -0.08 4.23 5.13
CA MET A 159 -0.14 4.39 3.68
C MET A 159 1.04 5.22 3.19
N VAL A 160 1.76 4.73 2.18
CA VAL A 160 2.92 5.38 1.60
C VAL A 160 2.86 5.38 0.07
N HIS A 161 3.60 6.29 -0.56
CA HIS A 161 3.80 6.28 -2.00
C HIS A 161 4.55 5.00 -2.43
N ASP A 162 4.21 4.43 -3.58
CA ASP A 162 4.80 3.17 -4.09
C ASP A 162 6.32 3.26 -4.27
N GLY A 163 6.83 4.37 -4.80
CA GLY A 163 8.27 4.64 -4.89
C GLY A 163 8.94 4.72 -3.52
N THR A 164 8.28 5.30 -2.52
CA THR A 164 8.78 5.37 -1.15
C THR A 164 8.83 3.98 -0.51
N ALA A 165 7.79 3.17 -0.70
CA ALA A 165 7.77 1.78 -0.22
C ALA A 165 8.94 0.99 -0.82
N MET A 166 9.15 1.10 -2.14
CA MET A 166 10.26 0.41 -2.80
C MET A 166 11.62 0.87 -2.29
N ALA A 167 11.82 2.18 -2.12
CA ALA A 167 13.08 2.76 -1.63
C ALA A 167 13.38 2.34 -0.19
N ALA A 168 12.38 2.17 0.66
CA ALA A 168 12.53 1.71 2.04
C ALA A 168 13.21 0.34 2.15
N ALA A 169 13.08 -0.52 1.12
CA ALA A 169 13.79 -1.80 1.06
C ALA A 169 15.31 -1.65 0.99
N PHE A 170 15.81 -0.48 0.61
CA PHE A 170 17.23 -0.17 0.39
C PHE A 170 17.77 0.86 1.38
N SER A 171 17.20 0.92 2.59
CA SER A 171 17.62 1.86 3.64
C SER A 171 19.07 1.66 4.12
N GLU A 172 19.70 0.55 3.77
CA GLU A 172 21.14 0.30 3.98
C GLU A 172 22.05 1.07 3.03
N TYR A 173 21.52 1.64 1.95
CA TYR A 173 22.27 2.45 0.98
C TYR A 173 21.96 3.95 1.17
N PRO A 174 22.63 4.63 2.08
CA PRO A 174 22.43 6.08 2.28
C PRO A 174 22.84 6.84 1.01
N ASN A 175 22.16 7.96 0.74
CA ASN A 175 22.38 8.79 -0.46
C ASN A 175 22.04 8.08 -1.80
N SER A 176 21.16 7.09 -1.77
CA SER A 176 20.65 6.46 -2.97
C SER A 176 19.28 7.01 -3.37
N VAL A 177 18.89 6.71 -4.60
CA VAL A 177 17.55 6.95 -5.12
C VAL A 177 17.04 5.66 -5.76
N CYS A 178 15.81 5.31 -5.46
CA CYS A 178 15.13 4.20 -6.11
C CYS A 178 14.32 4.74 -7.27
N ILE A 179 14.55 4.19 -8.47
CA ILE A 179 13.82 4.55 -9.69
C ILE A 179 13.02 3.34 -10.14
N SER A 180 11.73 3.49 -10.32
CA SER A 180 10.86 2.46 -10.92
C SER A 180 10.42 2.88 -12.31
N LEU A 181 10.52 1.94 -13.25
CA LEU A 181 10.08 2.08 -14.62
C LEU A 181 8.93 1.09 -14.85
N GLY A 182 7.72 1.57 -14.80
CA GLY A 182 6.49 0.80 -15.00
C GLY A 182 5.55 1.53 -15.97
N THR A 183 4.26 1.54 -15.67
CA THR A 183 3.27 2.34 -16.40
C THR A 183 3.58 3.84 -16.30
N ALA A 184 4.19 4.26 -15.18
CA ALA A 184 4.71 5.59 -14.95
C ALA A 184 6.14 5.52 -14.42
N PHE A 185 6.85 6.63 -14.51
CA PHE A 185 8.14 6.82 -13.87
C PHE A 185 7.94 7.15 -12.40
N GLY A 186 8.49 6.33 -11.52
CA GLY A 186 8.44 6.52 -10.08
C GLY A 186 9.82 6.77 -9.49
N VAL A 187 9.89 7.63 -8.49
CA VAL A 187 11.11 7.93 -7.72
C VAL A 187 10.80 7.84 -6.23
N GLY A 188 11.68 7.20 -5.49
CA GLY A 188 11.62 7.15 -4.04
C GLY A 188 13.00 7.31 -3.42
N PHE A 189 13.04 7.82 -2.20
CA PHE A 189 14.25 7.96 -1.41
C PHE A 189 14.18 7.01 -0.21
N PRO A 190 15.30 6.33 0.15
CA PRO A 190 15.35 5.53 1.36
C PRO A 190 14.99 6.35 2.59
N ILE A 191 14.39 5.68 3.56
CA ILE A 191 14.10 6.30 4.85
C ILE A 191 15.42 6.51 5.59
N ASP A 192 15.66 7.71 6.09
CA ASP A 192 16.77 7.96 7.02
C ASP A 192 16.51 7.18 8.32
N LYS A 193 17.56 6.50 8.81
CA LYS A 193 17.52 5.75 10.06
C LYS A 193 17.67 6.65 11.27
#